data_39683f5016028a74ad1e3ab0c4cead35
#
_entry.id   39683f5016028a74ad1e3ab0c4cead35
#
_cell.length_a   1.000
_cell.length_b   1.000
_cell.length_c   1.000
_cell.angle_alpha   90.00
_cell.angle_beta   90.00
_cell.angle_gamma   90.00
#
_symmetry.space_group_name_H-M   'P 1'
#
loop_
_entity.id
_entity.type
_entity.pdbx_description
1 polymer ?
#
loop_
_entity_poly.entity_id
_entity_poly.type
_entity_poly.pdbx_seq_one_letter_code
_entity_poly.pdbx_strand_id
1 'polypeptide(L)'
;AVVLPIKVGEGTMSKEIPLVILSSLVLFFCANDVMLDQGNENIIGRIDGLILLAFFLIFLRYTFAIARNGGEEVGEEQKIKEMPVWKSVLFIVGGLAGLIFGGQLFVEGASGIARSLGVSESVIGLTLVAGGTSLPELATSVTAALKKNPGIAIGNVIGSNLFNIFFVLGCSATISPLPMGGINNLDLTVMIASALLLWLVGWFFKKRTITRPEGVLMMVCYVAYTAYLIAQQ
;
A
#
# COMPACT_ATOMS: atom_id res chain seq x y z
N ALA A 1 3.02 -2.58 13.18
CA ALA A 1 4.03 -2.88 14.23
C ALA A 1 3.76 -2.10 15.53
N VAL A 2 3.22 -0.87 15.49
CA VAL A 2 2.92 -0.06 16.70
C VAL A 2 1.95 -0.79 17.64
N VAL A 3 0.92 -1.42 17.11
CA VAL A 3 -0.07 -2.19 17.88
C VAL A 3 0.54 -3.44 18.48
N LEU A 4 1.18 -4.26 17.66
CA LEU A 4 1.87 -5.49 18.02
C LEU A 4 3.11 -5.67 17.14
N PRO A 5 4.24 -6.19 17.68
CA PRO A 5 5.39 -6.56 16.86
C PRO A 5 4.99 -7.52 15.74
N ILE A 6 5.49 -7.29 14.53
CA ILE A 6 5.16 -8.08 13.36
C ILE A 6 6.39 -8.88 12.92
N LYS A 7 6.29 -10.20 12.97
CA LYS A 7 7.30 -11.09 12.42
C LYS A 7 7.08 -11.22 10.91
N VAL A 8 8.10 -10.91 10.13
CA VAL A 8 8.07 -10.98 8.67
C VAL A 8 8.66 -12.29 8.20
N GLY A 9 7.96 -13.01 7.32
CA GLY A 9 8.42 -14.26 6.73
C GLY A 9 9.67 -14.09 5.87
N GLU A 10 10.40 -15.18 5.67
CA GLU A 10 11.62 -15.17 4.85
C GLU A 10 11.32 -14.84 3.39
N GLY A 11 10.28 -15.45 2.83
CA GLY A 11 9.82 -15.19 1.47
C GLY A 11 9.38 -13.73 1.28
N THR A 12 8.67 -13.19 2.25
CA THR A 12 8.26 -11.78 2.24
C THR A 12 9.46 -10.85 2.24
N MET A 13 10.47 -11.11 3.09
CA MET A 13 11.69 -10.30 3.15
C MET A 13 12.56 -10.39 1.90
N SER A 14 12.68 -11.59 1.32
CA SER A 14 13.61 -11.85 0.22
C SER A 14 12.99 -11.68 -1.17
N LYS A 15 11.67 -11.69 -1.29
CA LYS A 15 10.96 -11.64 -2.58
C LYS A 15 9.91 -10.53 -2.65
N GLU A 16 9.00 -10.46 -1.68
CA GLU A 16 7.84 -9.57 -1.78
C GLU A 16 8.21 -8.10 -1.52
N ILE A 17 8.97 -7.79 -0.48
CA ILE A 17 9.41 -6.41 -0.22
C ILE A 17 10.35 -5.90 -1.32
N PRO A 18 11.36 -6.68 -1.81
CA PRO A 18 12.12 -6.30 -3.00
C PRO A 18 11.26 -6.06 -4.25
N LEU A 19 10.14 -6.78 -4.41
CA LEU A 19 9.20 -6.53 -5.50
C LEU A 19 8.47 -5.19 -5.33
N VAL A 20 8.14 -4.78 -4.09
CA VAL A 20 7.59 -3.43 -3.81
C VAL A 20 8.61 -2.35 -4.15
N ILE A 21 9.88 -2.55 -3.79
CA ILE A 21 10.96 -1.61 -4.16
C ILE A 21 11.09 -1.53 -5.69
N LEU A 22 11.09 -2.67 -6.37
CA LEU A 22 11.14 -2.73 -7.83
C LEU A 22 9.93 -2.01 -8.46
N SER A 23 8.71 -2.24 -7.95
CA SER A 23 7.51 -1.56 -8.47
C SER A 23 7.60 -0.05 -8.32
N SER A 24 8.13 0.42 -7.20
CA SER A 24 8.35 1.85 -6.94
C SER A 24 9.40 2.44 -7.88
N LEU A 25 10.48 1.70 -8.18
CA LEU A 25 11.50 2.10 -9.15
C LEU A 25 10.95 2.13 -10.57
N VAL A 26 10.19 1.11 -10.97
CA VAL A 26 9.54 1.08 -12.30
C VAL A 26 8.61 2.27 -12.45
N LEU A 27 7.79 2.57 -11.44
CA LEU A 27 6.93 3.75 -11.46
C LEU A 27 7.74 5.05 -11.55
N PHE A 28 8.87 5.15 -10.82
CA PHE A 28 9.76 6.31 -10.91
C PHE A 28 10.28 6.51 -12.33
N PHE A 29 10.68 5.45 -13.02
CA PHE A 29 11.15 5.55 -14.41
C PHE A 29 10.02 5.91 -15.37
N CYS A 30 8.85 5.28 -15.27
CA CYS A 30 7.68 5.59 -16.10
C CYS A 30 7.17 7.02 -15.91
N ALA A 31 7.43 7.64 -14.76
CA ALA A 31 6.94 8.96 -14.41
C ALA A 31 7.97 10.09 -14.68
N ASN A 32 9.10 9.79 -15.29
CA ASN A 32 10.22 10.74 -15.47
C ASN A 32 10.68 10.88 -16.94
N ASP A 33 9.75 10.99 -17.88
CA ASP A 33 10.05 11.16 -19.30
C ASP A 33 10.93 12.40 -19.59
N VAL A 34 10.67 13.51 -18.90
CA VAL A 34 11.45 14.75 -19.07
C VAL A 34 12.92 14.53 -18.68
N MET A 35 13.16 13.83 -17.58
CA MET A 35 14.51 13.60 -17.08
C MET A 35 15.26 12.52 -17.86
N LEU A 36 14.56 11.46 -18.29
CA LEU A 36 15.17 10.26 -18.87
C LEU A 36 15.18 10.27 -20.39
N ASP A 37 14.13 10.76 -21.02
CA ASP A 37 13.92 10.73 -22.49
C ASP A 37 13.77 12.12 -23.12
N GLN A 38 14.09 13.18 -22.39
CA GLN A 38 13.96 14.58 -22.86
C GLN A 38 12.54 14.92 -23.37
N GLY A 39 11.54 14.26 -22.79
CA GLY A 39 10.13 14.54 -23.07
C GLY A 39 9.75 15.97 -22.70
N ASN A 40 8.65 16.46 -23.24
CA ASN A 40 8.15 17.81 -22.90
C ASN A 40 7.41 17.84 -21.56
N GLU A 41 6.80 16.72 -21.18
CA GLU A 41 6.01 16.56 -19.95
C GLU A 41 6.20 15.15 -19.37
N ASN A 42 6.07 15.02 -18.06
CA ASN A 42 6.06 13.73 -17.39
C ASN A 42 4.64 13.14 -17.42
N ILE A 43 4.47 12.03 -18.14
CA ILE A 43 3.18 11.39 -18.37
C ILE A 43 3.34 9.89 -18.27
N ILE A 44 2.60 9.24 -17.39
CA ILE A 44 2.50 7.77 -17.43
C ILE A 44 1.60 7.41 -18.61
N GLY A 45 2.24 7.00 -19.70
CA GLY A 45 1.59 6.72 -20.99
C GLY A 45 0.95 5.34 -21.05
N ARG A 46 0.32 5.04 -22.19
CA ARG A 46 -0.31 3.72 -22.42
C ARG A 46 0.70 2.58 -22.43
N ILE A 47 1.91 2.82 -22.96
CA ILE A 47 2.97 1.81 -22.98
C ILE A 47 3.41 1.47 -21.56
N ASP A 48 3.59 2.50 -20.71
CA ASP A 48 3.91 2.31 -19.29
C ASP A 48 2.82 1.53 -18.58
N GLY A 49 1.55 1.88 -18.86
CA GLY A 49 0.39 1.13 -18.34
C GLY A 49 0.43 -0.35 -18.72
N LEU A 50 0.74 -0.68 -19.96
CA LEU A 50 0.88 -2.07 -20.42
C LEU A 50 2.07 -2.78 -19.75
N ILE A 51 3.19 -2.09 -19.54
CA ILE A 51 4.35 -2.61 -18.82
C ILE A 51 3.97 -2.93 -17.38
N LEU A 52 3.29 -2.00 -16.68
CA LEU A 52 2.80 -2.21 -15.31
C LEU A 52 1.85 -3.41 -15.24
N LEU A 53 0.93 -3.56 -16.20
CA LEU A 53 0.04 -4.72 -16.28
C LEU A 53 0.79 -6.03 -16.54
N ALA A 54 1.86 -6.02 -17.33
CA ALA A 54 2.71 -7.20 -17.52
C ALA A 54 3.38 -7.62 -16.21
N PHE A 55 3.90 -6.67 -15.41
CA PHE A 55 4.40 -6.93 -14.07
C PHE A 55 3.30 -7.45 -13.13
N PHE A 56 2.07 -6.94 -13.25
CA PHE A 56 0.94 -7.46 -12.49
C PHE A 56 0.66 -8.93 -12.77
N LEU A 57 0.71 -9.36 -14.03
CA LEU A 57 0.52 -10.76 -14.40
C LEU A 57 1.62 -11.66 -13.80
N ILE A 58 2.86 -11.18 -13.79
CA ILE A 58 3.99 -11.89 -13.14
C ILE A 58 3.73 -12.00 -11.63
N PHE A 59 3.30 -10.92 -10.99
CA PHE A 59 2.95 -10.90 -9.57
C PHE A 59 1.81 -11.86 -9.26
N LEU A 60 0.74 -11.87 -10.06
CA LEU A 60 -0.37 -12.81 -9.90
C LEU A 60 0.11 -14.27 -9.99
N ARG A 61 0.91 -14.59 -11.02
CA ARG A 61 1.45 -15.94 -11.17
C ARG A 61 2.30 -16.35 -9.97
N TYR A 62 3.12 -15.44 -9.46
CA TYR A 62 3.93 -15.64 -8.26
C TYR A 62 3.03 -15.92 -7.04
N THR A 63 2.01 -15.11 -6.81
CA THR A 63 1.07 -15.25 -5.69
C THR A 63 0.31 -16.57 -5.74
N PHE A 64 -0.18 -16.97 -6.93
CA PHE A 64 -0.84 -18.28 -7.12
C PHE A 64 0.12 -19.45 -6.91
N ALA A 65 1.38 -19.32 -7.32
CA ALA A 65 2.38 -20.36 -7.11
C ALA A 65 2.67 -20.58 -5.61
N ILE A 66 2.78 -19.50 -4.83
CA ILE A 66 2.95 -19.59 -3.37
C ILE A 66 1.71 -20.22 -2.73
N ALA A 67 0.53 -19.75 -3.08
CA ALA A 67 -0.71 -20.29 -2.52
C ALA A 67 -0.88 -21.78 -2.78
N ARG A 68 -0.44 -22.26 -3.96
CA ARG A 68 -0.51 -23.68 -4.31
C ARG A 68 0.54 -24.54 -3.58
N ASN A 69 1.70 -23.97 -3.27
CA ASN A 69 2.81 -24.70 -2.63
C ASN A 69 2.75 -24.64 -1.09
N GLY A 70 1.63 -24.18 -0.53
CA GLY A 70 1.41 -24.16 0.92
C GLY A 70 2.18 -23.07 1.65
N GLY A 71 2.32 -21.87 1.09
CA GLY A 71 2.91 -20.64 1.65
C GLY A 71 3.73 -20.76 2.95
N GLU A 72 4.65 -19.86 3.21
CA GLU A 72 5.33 -19.81 4.51
C GLU A 72 4.31 -19.46 5.60
N GLU A 73 4.03 -20.39 6.50
CA GLU A 73 3.22 -20.17 7.69
C GLU A 73 3.97 -19.24 8.66
N VAL A 74 3.69 -17.96 8.58
CA VAL A 74 4.17 -16.96 9.55
C VAL A 74 3.04 -16.69 10.54
N GLY A 75 3.00 -17.51 11.58
CA GLY A 75 2.01 -17.40 12.66
C GLY A 75 1.87 -18.68 13.46
N GLU A 76 1.25 -18.60 14.63
CA GLU A 76 0.79 -19.80 15.34
C GLU A 76 -0.31 -20.45 14.50
N GLU A 77 -0.24 -21.79 14.30
CA GLU A 77 -1.34 -22.59 13.73
C GLU A 77 -2.62 -22.35 14.54
N GLN A 78 -3.37 -21.33 14.16
CA GLN A 78 -4.72 -21.20 14.68
C GLN A 78 -5.55 -22.30 14.03
N LYS A 79 -6.08 -23.23 14.83
CA LYS A 79 -7.10 -24.15 14.38
C LYS A 79 -8.25 -23.36 13.78
N ILE A 80 -8.20 -23.16 12.47
CA ILE A 80 -9.24 -22.45 11.73
C ILE A 80 -10.49 -23.31 11.85
N LYS A 81 -11.52 -22.77 12.50
CA LYS A 81 -12.82 -23.42 12.54
C LYS A 81 -13.34 -23.46 11.11
N GLU A 82 -13.43 -24.64 10.54
CA GLU A 82 -14.00 -24.83 9.21
C GLU A 82 -15.42 -24.27 9.17
N MET A 83 -15.63 -23.29 8.31
CA MET A 83 -16.94 -22.72 8.04
C MET A 83 -17.43 -23.14 6.65
N PRO A 84 -18.74 -23.32 6.45
CA PRO A 84 -19.30 -23.53 5.12
C PRO A 84 -18.90 -22.40 4.19
N VAL A 85 -18.52 -22.73 2.95
CA VAL A 85 -18.03 -21.77 1.94
C VAL A 85 -18.95 -20.56 1.76
N TRP A 86 -20.27 -20.79 1.73
CA TRP A 86 -21.24 -19.71 1.57
C TRP A 86 -21.20 -18.68 2.72
N LYS A 87 -20.96 -19.13 3.98
CA LYS A 87 -20.79 -18.23 5.13
C LYS A 87 -19.50 -17.44 5.02
N SER A 88 -18.43 -18.07 4.59
CA SER A 88 -17.15 -17.38 4.34
C SER A 88 -17.30 -16.29 3.28
N VAL A 89 -17.95 -16.60 2.17
CA VAL A 89 -18.23 -15.64 1.11
C VAL A 89 -19.11 -14.48 1.64
N LEU A 90 -20.17 -14.77 2.39
CA LEU A 90 -21.04 -13.76 2.98
C LEU A 90 -20.27 -12.82 3.92
N PHE A 91 -19.41 -13.35 4.79
CA PHE A 91 -18.57 -12.53 5.70
C PHE A 91 -17.52 -11.72 4.96
N ILE A 92 -16.91 -12.26 3.90
CA ILE A 92 -15.94 -11.53 3.08
C ILE A 92 -16.65 -10.37 2.35
N VAL A 93 -17.73 -10.65 1.63
CA VAL A 93 -18.46 -9.63 0.88
C VAL A 93 -19.09 -8.59 1.80
N GLY A 94 -19.74 -9.02 2.89
CA GLY A 94 -20.32 -8.11 3.86
C GLY A 94 -19.31 -7.27 4.61
N GLY A 95 -18.16 -7.85 4.99
CA GLY A 95 -17.06 -7.13 5.62
C GLY A 95 -16.41 -6.12 4.68
N LEU A 96 -16.17 -6.49 3.42
CA LEU A 96 -15.60 -5.60 2.41
C LEU A 96 -16.58 -4.44 2.11
N ALA A 97 -17.85 -4.73 1.90
CA ALA A 97 -18.87 -3.70 1.72
C ALA A 97 -18.92 -2.75 2.94
N GLY A 98 -18.93 -3.30 4.15
CA GLY A 98 -18.91 -2.50 5.38
C GLY A 98 -17.69 -1.59 5.49
N LEU A 99 -16.48 -2.07 5.13
CA LEU A 99 -15.26 -1.27 5.11
C LEU A 99 -15.30 -0.16 4.06
N ILE A 100 -15.79 -0.46 2.84
CA ILE A 100 -15.89 0.52 1.76
C ILE A 100 -16.91 1.62 2.13
N PHE A 101 -18.13 1.24 2.47
CA PHE A 101 -19.18 2.21 2.81
C PHE A 101 -18.83 2.98 4.09
N GLY A 102 -18.28 2.31 5.12
CA GLY A 102 -17.84 2.96 6.35
C GLY A 102 -16.70 3.95 6.11
N GLY A 103 -15.73 3.60 5.26
CA GLY A 103 -14.64 4.48 4.84
C GLY A 103 -15.16 5.72 4.10
N GLN A 104 -16.08 5.55 3.16
CA GLN A 104 -16.70 6.66 2.43
C GLN A 104 -17.47 7.61 3.36
N LEU A 105 -18.31 7.08 4.23
CA LEU A 105 -19.04 7.89 5.21
C LEU A 105 -18.10 8.65 6.15
N PHE A 106 -17.01 8.01 6.58
CA PHE A 106 -16.00 8.67 7.40
C PHE A 106 -15.35 9.83 6.65
N VAL A 107 -14.89 9.61 5.41
CA VAL A 107 -14.25 10.64 4.58
C VAL A 107 -15.20 11.81 4.32
N GLU A 108 -16.43 11.54 3.92
CA GLU A 108 -17.44 12.56 3.65
C GLU A 108 -17.76 13.38 4.91
N GLY A 109 -17.98 12.71 6.04
CA GLY A 109 -18.28 13.37 7.31
C GLY A 109 -17.10 14.20 7.84
N ALA A 110 -15.90 13.63 7.83
CA ALA A 110 -14.69 14.32 8.29
C ALA A 110 -14.35 15.52 7.36
N SER A 111 -14.48 15.35 6.05
CA SER A 111 -14.28 16.44 5.08
C SER A 111 -15.31 17.55 5.25
N GLY A 112 -16.59 17.22 5.51
CA GLY A 112 -17.61 18.20 5.80
C GLY A 112 -17.31 19.05 7.04
N ILE A 113 -16.87 18.40 8.11
CA ILE A 113 -16.43 19.09 9.34
C ILE A 113 -15.21 19.99 9.06
N ALA A 114 -14.19 19.46 8.38
CA ALA A 114 -12.98 20.20 8.03
C ALA A 114 -13.29 21.46 7.19
N ARG A 115 -14.18 21.36 6.20
CA ARG A 115 -14.66 22.51 5.41
C ARG A 115 -15.35 23.55 6.28
N SER A 116 -16.19 23.13 7.22
CA SER A 116 -16.88 24.05 8.13
C SER A 116 -15.91 24.80 9.06
N LEU A 117 -14.73 24.23 9.31
CA LEU A 117 -13.62 24.84 10.06
C LEU A 117 -12.67 25.68 9.19
N GLY A 118 -12.95 25.83 7.90
CA GLY A 118 -12.15 26.64 6.98
C GLY A 118 -10.88 25.96 6.47
N VAL A 119 -10.77 24.62 6.58
CA VAL A 119 -9.63 23.87 6.02
C VAL A 119 -9.73 23.85 4.49
N SER A 120 -8.60 24.09 3.80
CA SER A 120 -8.56 24.10 2.33
C SER A 120 -8.85 22.73 1.71
N GLU A 121 -9.46 22.70 0.52
CA GLU A 121 -9.76 21.47 -0.21
C GLU A 121 -8.50 20.64 -0.51
N SER A 122 -7.37 21.30 -0.74
CA SER A 122 -6.08 20.64 -0.95
C SER A 122 -5.64 19.86 0.28
N VAL A 123 -5.72 20.46 1.47
CA VAL A 123 -5.37 19.79 2.73
C VAL A 123 -6.32 18.65 3.02
N ILE A 124 -7.62 18.84 2.78
CA ILE A 124 -8.64 17.78 2.92
C ILE A 124 -8.31 16.60 2.00
N GLY A 125 -8.02 16.88 0.73
CA GLY A 125 -7.68 15.85 -0.25
C GLY A 125 -6.41 15.08 0.14
N LEU A 126 -5.36 15.80 0.53
CA LEU A 126 -4.07 15.21 0.88
C LEU A 126 -4.09 14.38 2.18
N THR A 127 -4.97 14.73 3.11
CA THR A 127 -5.04 14.07 4.43
C THR A 127 -6.25 13.15 4.57
N LEU A 128 -7.46 13.71 4.56
CA LEU A 128 -8.68 12.94 4.84
C LEU A 128 -9.07 12.02 3.70
N VAL A 129 -8.98 12.48 2.45
CA VAL A 129 -9.34 11.63 1.31
C VAL A 129 -8.24 10.58 1.10
N ALA A 130 -6.97 10.95 1.04
CA ALA A 130 -5.87 10.02 0.86
C ALA A 130 -5.77 9.00 2.02
N GLY A 131 -5.90 9.45 3.27
CA GLY A 131 -5.94 8.58 4.44
C GLY A 131 -7.19 7.68 4.45
N GLY A 132 -8.33 8.22 4.05
CA GLY A 132 -9.61 7.52 4.05
C GLY A 132 -9.69 6.36 3.06
N THR A 133 -9.07 6.50 1.90
CA THR A 133 -8.97 5.39 0.93
C THR A 133 -8.15 4.21 1.46
N SER A 134 -7.25 4.46 2.41
CA SER A 134 -6.43 3.44 3.06
C SER A 134 -7.03 2.90 4.38
N LEU A 135 -8.23 3.37 4.78
CA LEU A 135 -8.90 2.86 6.00
C LEU A 135 -9.22 1.36 5.94
N PRO A 136 -9.70 0.79 4.82
CA PRO A 136 -9.91 -0.65 4.72
C PRO A 136 -8.64 -1.46 4.97
N GLU A 137 -7.52 -1.05 4.39
CA GLU A 137 -6.22 -1.68 4.57
C GLU A 137 -5.73 -1.56 6.01
N LEU A 138 -5.90 -0.39 6.62
CA LEU A 138 -5.56 -0.15 8.02
C LEU A 138 -6.38 -1.05 8.95
N ALA A 139 -7.72 -1.08 8.78
CA ALA A 139 -8.62 -1.89 9.58
C ALA A 139 -8.29 -3.39 9.46
N THR A 140 -8.04 -3.86 8.25
CA THR A 140 -7.67 -5.25 7.97
C THR A 140 -6.33 -5.60 8.63
N SER A 141 -5.31 -4.77 8.45
CA SER A 141 -3.95 -5.02 8.98
C SER A 141 -3.92 -4.94 10.50
N VAL A 142 -4.61 -3.97 11.13
CA VAL A 142 -4.72 -3.85 12.59
C VAL A 142 -5.48 -5.05 13.15
N THR A 143 -6.60 -5.44 12.55
CA THR A 143 -7.39 -6.59 13.00
C THR A 143 -6.58 -7.89 12.89
N ALA A 144 -5.84 -8.09 11.80
CA ALA A 144 -4.96 -9.24 11.62
C ALA A 144 -3.84 -9.27 12.66
N ALA A 145 -3.22 -8.11 12.96
CA ALA A 145 -2.20 -7.99 13.99
C ALA A 145 -2.77 -8.32 15.38
N LEU A 146 -3.95 -7.79 15.74
CA LEU A 146 -4.63 -8.09 17.00
C LEU A 146 -4.99 -9.56 17.13
N LYS A 147 -5.33 -10.23 16.03
CA LYS A 147 -5.58 -11.68 15.98
C LYS A 147 -4.30 -12.50 15.89
N LYS A 148 -3.13 -11.90 16.09
CA LYS A 148 -1.81 -12.55 16.03
C LYS A 148 -1.55 -13.26 14.68
N ASN A 149 -2.06 -12.69 13.59
CA ASN A 149 -1.80 -13.18 12.24
C ASN A 149 -0.95 -12.16 11.46
N PRO A 150 0.37 -12.12 11.70
CA PRO A 150 1.26 -11.15 11.05
C PRO A 150 1.37 -11.36 9.55
N GLY A 151 1.18 -12.58 9.05
CA GLY A 151 1.21 -12.89 7.62
C GLY A 151 0.13 -12.13 6.85
N ILE A 152 -1.12 -12.11 7.35
CA ILE A 152 -2.21 -11.33 6.75
C ILE A 152 -1.93 -9.83 6.85
N ALA A 153 -1.41 -9.35 8.02
CA ALA A 153 -1.14 -7.93 8.20
C ALA A 153 -0.10 -7.40 7.22
N ILE A 154 1.03 -8.10 7.07
CA ILE A 154 2.10 -7.67 6.16
C ILE A 154 1.73 -7.91 4.69
N GLY A 155 1.08 -9.05 4.39
CA GLY A 155 0.64 -9.39 3.05
C GLY A 155 -0.39 -8.39 2.51
N ASN A 156 -1.30 -7.88 3.36
CA ASN A 156 -2.24 -6.82 2.98
C ASN A 156 -1.52 -5.53 2.58
N VAL A 157 -0.53 -5.09 3.37
CA VAL A 157 0.25 -3.87 3.08
C VAL A 157 1.05 -4.02 1.77
N ILE A 158 1.77 -5.12 1.61
CA ILE A 158 2.56 -5.39 0.40
C ILE A 158 1.67 -5.56 -0.81
N GLY A 159 0.61 -6.37 -0.67
CA GLY A 159 -0.32 -6.68 -1.74
C GLY A 159 -1.03 -5.44 -2.26
N SER A 160 -1.52 -4.55 -1.39
CA SER A 160 -2.18 -3.31 -1.80
C SER A 160 -1.21 -2.36 -2.53
N ASN A 161 0.04 -2.23 -2.08
CA ASN A 161 1.04 -1.43 -2.79
C ASN A 161 1.28 -1.94 -4.22
N LEU A 162 1.55 -3.24 -4.38
CA LEU A 162 1.77 -3.85 -5.69
C LEU A 162 0.54 -3.77 -6.59
N PHE A 163 -0.65 -4.01 -6.01
CA PHE A 163 -1.91 -3.92 -6.74
C PHE A 163 -2.18 -2.49 -7.24
N ASN A 164 -1.97 -1.49 -6.39
CA ASN A 164 -2.18 -0.09 -6.77
C ASN A 164 -1.20 0.36 -7.85
N ILE A 165 0.08 0.02 -7.75
CA ILE A 165 1.08 0.41 -8.75
C ILE A 165 0.87 -0.38 -10.05
N PHE A 166 0.81 -1.70 -9.98
CA PHE A 166 0.81 -2.51 -11.19
C PHE A 166 -0.55 -2.59 -11.87
N PHE A 167 -1.64 -2.76 -11.10
CA PHE A 167 -2.97 -2.94 -11.67
C PHE A 167 -3.73 -1.62 -11.82
N VAL A 168 -3.89 -0.86 -10.73
CA VAL A 168 -4.72 0.34 -10.77
C VAL A 168 -4.11 1.39 -11.70
N LEU A 169 -2.85 1.76 -11.50
CA LEU A 169 -2.16 2.70 -12.39
C LEU A 169 -1.99 2.10 -13.79
N GLY A 170 -1.66 0.82 -13.90
CA GLY A 170 -1.53 0.13 -15.18
C GLY A 170 -2.80 0.18 -16.02
N CYS A 171 -3.96 -0.14 -15.44
CA CYS A 171 -5.25 -0.02 -16.12
C CYS A 171 -5.58 1.43 -16.47
N SER A 172 -5.41 2.34 -15.52
CA SER A 172 -5.74 3.75 -15.71
C SER A 172 -4.92 4.38 -16.83
N ALA A 173 -3.60 4.19 -16.82
CA ALA A 173 -2.69 4.71 -17.86
C ALA A 173 -2.94 4.08 -19.24
N THR A 174 -3.29 2.80 -19.29
CA THR A 174 -3.64 2.11 -20.54
C THR A 174 -4.90 2.70 -21.18
N ILE A 175 -5.90 3.03 -20.37
CA ILE A 175 -7.17 3.63 -20.83
C ILE A 175 -6.92 5.09 -21.24
N SER A 176 -6.31 5.87 -20.35
CA SER A 176 -6.03 7.29 -20.56
C SER A 176 -4.66 7.64 -19.95
N PRO A 177 -3.75 8.27 -20.73
CA PRO A 177 -2.48 8.73 -20.18
C PRO A 177 -2.69 9.62 -18.95
N LEU A 178 -1.85 9.44 -17.93
CA LEU A 178 -1.96 10.11 -16.64
C LEU A 178 -0.86 11.17 -16.54
N PRO A 179 -1.19 12.46 -16.60
CA PRO A 179 -0.22 13.50 -16.30
C PRO A 179 0.14 13.45 -14.82
N MET A 180 1.39 13.75 -14.48
CA MET A 180 1.88 13.70 -13.09
C MET A 180 1.19 14.73 -12.17
N GLY A 181 0.55 15.75 -12.74
CA GLY A 181 -0.16 16.76 -11.97
C GLY A 181 0.75 17.48 -10.97
N GLY A 182 0.38 17.43 -9.69
CA GLY A 182 1.18 18.01 -8.60
C GLY A 182 2.22 17.07 -8.00
N ILE A 183 2.34 15.81 -8.50
CA ILE A 183 3.32 14.84 -8.01
C ILE A 183 4.70 15.19 -8.56
N ASN A 184 5.69 15.23 -7.70
CA ASN A 184 7.06 15.55 -8.03
C ASN A 184 8.04 14.41 -7.73
N ASN A 185 9.30 14.54 -8.14
CA ASN A 185 10.32 13.52 -7.92
C ASN A 185 10.63 13.28 -6.44
N LEU A 186 10.35 14.23 -5.56
CA LEU A 186 10.50 14.04 -4.12
C LEU A 186 9.47 13.03 -3.62
N ASP A 187 8.23 13.11 -4.08
CA ASP A 187 7.15 12.18 -3.69
C ASP A 187 7.50 10.75 -4.10
N LEU A 188 7.97 10.57 -5.33
CA LEU A 188 8.42 9.27 -5.85
C LEU A 188 9.64 8.75 -5.08
N THR A 189 10.58 9.63 -4.73
CA THR A 189 11.76 9.27 -3.93
C THR A 189 11.37 8.87 -2.51
N VAL A 190 10.46 9.58 -1.86
CA VAL A 190 9.94 9.23 -0.53
C VAL A 190 9.22 7.88 -0.57
N MET A 191 8.48 7.59 -1.62
CA MET A 191 7.85 6.27 -1.81
C MET A 191 8.90 5.15 -1.87
N ILE A 192 9.95 5.29 -2.69
CA ILE A 192 11.07 4.33 -2.77
C ILE A 192 11.78 4.23 -1.43
N ALA A 193 12.08 5.36 -0.79
CA ALA A 193 12.77 5.40 0.50
C ALA A 193 11.97 4.70 1.60
N SER A 194 10.63 4.83 1.60
CA SER A 194 9.76 4.15 2.57
C SER A 194 9.80 2.63 2.41
N ALA A 195 9.79 2.13 1.17
CA ALA A 195 9.92 0.70 0.87
C ALA A 195 11.31 0.16 1.25
N LEU A 196 12.36 0.92 0.96
CA LEU A 196 13.74 0.61 1.38
C LEU A 196 13.87 0.61 2.91
N LEU A 197 13.29 1.59 3.59
CA LEU A 197 13.29 1.66 5.05
C LEU A 197 12.64 0.42 5.66
N LEU A 198 11.48 0.02 5.15
CA LEU A 198 10.79 -1.21 5.57
C LEU A 198 11.69 -2.44 5.40
N TRP A 199 12.35 -2.54 4.25
CA TRP A 199 13.26 -3.65 3.94
C TRP A 199 14.48 -3.68 4.87
N LEU A 200 15.16 -2.54 5.05
CA LEU A 200 16.33 -2.41 5.92
C LEU A 200 15.98 -2.72 7.37
N VAL A 201 14.89 -2.16 7.87
CA VAL A 201 14.41 -2.40 9.24
C VAL A 201 14.11 -3.89 9.44
N GLY A 202 13.40 -4.51 8.52
CA GLY A 202 13.10 -5.94 8.60
C GLY A 202 14.33 -6.84 8.52
N TRP A 203 15.39 -6.42 7.80
CA TRP A 203 16.60 -7.22 7.62
C TRP A 203 17.60 -7.08 8.78
N PHE A 204 17.87 -5.84 9.22
CA PHE A 204 18.92 -5.56 10.20
C PHE A 204 18.48 -5.67 11.66
N PHE A 205 17.17 -5.55 11.96
CA PHE A 205 16.68 -5.55 13.34
C PHE A 205 16.03 -6.87 13.74
N LYS A 206 16.40 -7.38 14.93
CA LYS A 206 15.78 -8.48 15.71
C LYS A 206 15.16 -9.62 14.91
N LYS A 207 15.96 -10.36 14.15
CA LYS A 207 15.52 -11.60 13.50
C LYS A 207 14.22 -11.44 12.70
N ARG A 208 14.16 -10.45 11.79
CA ARG A 208 13.00 -10.20 10.91
C ARG A 208 11.71 -9.83 11.66
N THR A 209 11.84 -9.18 12.81
CA THR A 209 10.67 -8.72 13.56
C THR A 209 10.68 -7.20 13.62
N ILE A 210 9.66 -6.57 13.04
CA ILE A 210 9.44 -5.14 13.15
C ILE A 210 8.78 -4.89 14.51
N THR A 211 9.52 -4.25 15.42
CA THR A 211 9.06 -3.97 16.77
C THR A 211 8.33 -2.62 16.84
N ARG A 212 7.80 -2.28 18.02
CA ARG A 212 7.08 -1.00 18.20
C ARG A 212 7.92 0.25 17.93
N PRO A 213 9.20 0.34 18.36
CA PRO A 213 10.03 1.51 18.05
C PRO A 213 10.21 1.77 16.56
N GLU A 214 10.47 0.71 15.78
CA GLU A 214 10.62 0.84 14.33
C GLU A 214 9.28 1.22 13.67
N GLY A 215 8.16 0.68 14.17
CA GLY A 215 6.83 1.06 13.72
C GLY A 215 6.51 2.52 14.03
N VAL A 216 6.90 3.02 15.21
CA VAL A 216 6.75 4.45 15.58
C VAL A 216 7.64 5.32 14.69
N LEU A 217 8.90 4.92 14.43
CA LEU A 217 9.80 5.64 13.54
C LEU A 217 9.18 5.83 12.16
N MET A 218 8.66 4.75 11.54
CA MET A 218 7.99 4.82 10.24
C MET A 218 6.77 5.74 10.27
N MET A 219 5.98 5.70 11.35
CA MET A 219 4.82 6.57 11.51
C MET A 219 5.24 8.05 11.65
N VAL A 220 6.32 8.34 12.39
CA VAL A 220 6.87 9.69 12.50
C VAL A 220 7.37 10.20 11.15
N CYS A 221 8.07 9.37 10.36
CA CYS A 221 8.49 9.71 9.01
C CYS A 221 7.28 10.05 8.10
N TYR A 222 6.20 9.26 8.17
CA TYR A 222 4.98 9.52 7.42
C TYR A 222 4.32 10.84 7.82
N VAL A 223 4.16 11.09 9.13
CA VAL A 223 3.57 12.34 9.64
C VAL A 223 4.42 13.55 9.25
N ALA A 224 5.75 13.45 9.36
CA ALA A 224 6.66 14.52 8.96
C ALA A 224 6.56 14.83 7.46
N TYR A 225 6.49 13.80 6.61
CA TYR A 225 6.30 13.98 5.17
C TYR A 225 4.94 14.62 4.85
N THR A 226 3.86 14.15 5.48
CA THR A 226 2.52 14.73 5.28
C THR A 226 2.48 16.19 5.73
N ALA A 227 3.09 16.52 6.87
CA ALA A 227 3.20 17.90 7.36
C ALA A 227 3.99 18.79 6.38
N TYR A 228 5.08 18.26 5.81
CA TYR A 228 5.84 18.95 4.77
C TYR A 228 4.98 19.26 3.53
N LEU A 229 4.21 18.28 3.03
CA LEU A 229 3.32 18.47 1.89
C LEU A 229 2.23 19.52 2.16
N ILE A 230 1.66 19.52 3.38
CA ILE A 230 0.67 20.53 3.78
C ILE A 230 1.30 21.94 3.82
N ALA A 231 2.54 22.05 4.29
CA ALA A 231 3.23 23.34 4.39
C ALA A 231 3.62 23.93 3.03
N GLN A 232 3.63 23.14 1.95
CA GLN A 232 3.91 23.59 0.59
C GLN A 232 2.66 24.06 -0.17
N GLN A 233 1.46 23.88 0.38
CA GLN A 233 0.19 24.30 -0.22
C GLN A 233 -0.27 25.65 0.30
#